data_b99f96eb2591399a29201b798a0f117b
#
_entry.id   b99f96eb2591399a29201b798a0f117b
#
_cell.length_a   1.000
_cell.length_b   1.000
_cell.length_c   1.000
_cell.angle_alpha   90.00
_cell.angle_beta   90.00
_cell.angle_gamma   90.00
#
_symmetry.space_group_name_H-M   'P 1'
#
loop_
_entity.id
_entity.type
_entity.pdbx_description
1 polymer ?
#
loop_
_entity_poly.entity_id
_entity_poly.type
_entity_poly.pdbx_seq_one_letter_code
_entity_poly.pdbx_strand_id
1 'polypeptide(L)'
;MVDQNTTESIDGVNGMRDIPPHILRQAKSRDFRPSVRVGKSGLTETVLEEIRQQLQSRALVKVKVNKGLFEREQRTEVWAYVAENTASTLVLQRGNIGVLWRR
;
A
#
# COMPACT_ATOMS: atom_id res chain seq x y z
N MET A 1 -28.23 -8.42 4.02
CA MET A 1 -27.74 -8.43 3.94
C MET A 1 -27.11 -8.02 3.86
N VAL A 2 -27.18 -8.01 3.73
CA VAL A 2 -26.47 -7.82 3.54
C VAL A 2 -25.83 -7.25 3.44
N ASP A 3 -26.09 -7.16 3.25
CA ASP A 3 -25.45 -6.69 3.10
C ASP A 3 -24.82 -6.02 3.14
N GLN A 4 -25.13 -5.92 3.24
CA GLN A 4 -24.55 -5.41 3.19
C GLN A 4 -23.75 -4.77 3.18
N ASN A 5 -24.16 -4.79 3.31
CA ASN A 5 -23.35 -4.36 3.29
C ASN A 5 -22.66 -3.84 2.98
N THR A 6 -22.94 -3.74 2.87
CA THR A 6 -22.30 -3.46 2.56
C THR A 6 -21.60 -2.89 2.22
N THR A 7 -21.83 -2.70 2.01
CA THR A 7 -21.19 -2.46 1.70
C THR A 7 -20.42 -1.77 1.55
N GLU A 8 -20.56 -1.44 1.37
CA GLU A 8 -19.92 -1.18 1.31
C GLU A 8 -18.98 -0.64 1.06
N SER A 9 -19.00 -0.15 0.86
CA SER A 9 -18.22 0.12 0.62
C SER A 9 -17.33 0.40 0.43
N ILE A 10 -17.69 0.68 0.25
CA ILE A 10 -16.60 0.67 0.24
C ILE A 10 -15.61 0.84 -0.76
N ASP A 11 -15.67 1.48 -1.54
CA ASP A 11 -15.12 1.70 -2.47
C ASP A 11 -13.68 1.64 -2.68
N GLY A 12 -12.80 2.39 -2.36
CA GLY A 12 -11.37 2.23 -2.49
C GLY A 12 -10.87 0.99 -1.81
N VAL A 13 -11.75 0.37 -1.05
CA VAL A 13 -11.39 -0.85 -0.34
C VAL A 13 -11.87 -2.09 -1.06
N ASN A 14 -12.37 -1.93 -2.27
CA ASN A 14 -12.80 -3.11 -3.00
C ASN A 14 -11.70 -4.12 -3.18
N GLY A 15 -10.49 -3.67 -3.49
CA GLY A 15 -9.38 -4.58 -3.63
C GLY A 15 -9.02 -5.29 -2.35
N MET A 16 -9.33 -4.66 -1.22
CA MET A 16 -9.00 -5.25 0.08
C MET A 16 -9.88 -6.42 0.43
N ARG A 17 -11.06 -6.51 -0.17
CA ARG A 17 -11.96 -7.62 0.10
C ARG A 17 -11.45 -8.93 -0.45
N ASP A 18 -10.57 -8.86 -1.44
CA ASP A 18 -10.01 -10.05 -2.06
C ASP A 18 -8.69 -10.47 -1.42
N ILE A 19 -8.30 -9.81 -0.36
CA ILE A 19 -6.99 -10.07 0.24
C ILE A 19 -7.11 -11.19 1.27
N PRO A 20 -6.31 -12.24 1.11
CA PRO A 20 -6.36 -13.35 2.07
C PRO A 20 -5.99 -12.89 3.48
N PRO A 21 -6.62 -13.47 4.52
CA PRO A 21 -6.32 -13.06 5.89
C PRO A 21 -4.85 -13.18 6.26
N HIS A 22 -4.14 -14.19 5.75
CA HIS A 22 -2.74 -14.36 6.11
C HIS A 22 -1.89 -13.22 5.53
N ILE A 23 -2.29 -12.66 4.40
CA ILE A 23 -1.58 -11.51 3.84
C ILE A 23 -1.79 -10.28 4.71
N LEU A 24 -3.02 -10.07 5.18
CA LEU A 24 -3.29 -8.96 6.09
C LEU A 24 -2.51 -9.11 7.39
N ARG A 25 -2.40 -10.33 7.92
CA ARG A 25 -1.63 -10.55 9.13
C ARG A 25 -0.16 -10.23 8.94
N GLN A 26 0.39 -10.64 7.79
CA GLN A 26 1.78 -10.33 7.49
C GLN A 26 1.99 -8.83 7.35
N ALA A 27 1.06 -8.15 6.71
CA ALA A 27 1.18 -6.71 6.51
C ALA A 27 1.19 -5.97 7.85
N LYS A 28 0.49 -6.49 8.86
CA LYS A 28 0.38 -5.86 10.16
C LYS A 28 1.46 -6.30 11.13
N SER A 29 2.29 -7.25 10.75
CA SER A 29 3.29 -7.81 11.65
C SER A 29 4.32 -6.76 12.06
N ARG A 30 4.71 -6.76 13.31
CA ARG A 30 5.74 -5.86 13.81
C ARG A 30 7.10 -6.17 13.22
N ASP A 31 7.31 -7.42 12.84
CA ASP A 31 8.58 -7.85 12.29
C ASP A 31 8.72 -7.48 10.83
N PHE A 32 7.63 -7.06 10.19
CA PHE A 32 7.65 -6.66 8.80
C PHE A 32 8.07 -5.20 8.70
N ARG A 33 9.29 -4.97 8.28
CA ARG A 33 9.86 -3.64 8.28
C ARG A 33 9.83 -3.02 6.90
N PRO A 34 9.81 -1.69 6.82
CA PRO A 34 9.85 -1.03 5.51
C PRO A 34 11.12 -1.37 4.76
N SER A 35 10.98 -1.75 3.50
CA SER A 35 12.12 -2.02 2.63
C SER A 35 12.32 -0.94 1.59
N VAL A 36 11.35 -0.02 1.47
CA VAL A 36 11.48 1.13 0.58
C VAL A 36 11.14 2.37 1.40
N ARG A 37 11.97 3.39 1.28
CA ARG A 37 11.73 4.65 1.97
C ARG A 37 11.69 5.77 0.94
N VAL A 38 10.65 6.60 1.05
CA VAL A 38 10.45 7.72 0.15
C VAL A 38 10.93 8.98 0.86
N GLY A 39 11.99 9.58 0.35
CA GLY A 39 12.56 10.78 0.95
C GLY A 39 11.91 12.05 0.46
N LYS A 40 12.61 13.17 0.66
CA LYS A 40 12.07 14.48 0.33
C LYS A 40 11.80 14.66 -1.15
N SER A 41 12.49 13.91 -1.98
CA SER A 41 12.28 14.00 -3.44
C SER A 41 10.94 13.41 -3.86
N GLY A 42 10.28 12.68 -2.98
CA GLY A 42 8.96 12.17 -3.26
C GLY A 42 8.96 10.91 -4.09
N LEU A 43 7.87 10.69 -4.79
CA LEU A 43 7.65 9.48 -5.58
C LEU A 43 8.27 9.63 -6.96
N THR A 44 9.58 9.52 -7.01
CA THR A 44 10.29 9.58 -8.27
C THR A 44 10.15 8.26 -9.02
N GLU A 45 10.47 8.27 -10.30
CA GLU A 45 10.45 7.04 -11.08
C GLU A 45 11.41 6.01 -10.52
N THR A 46 12.53 6.47 -9.95
CA THR A 46 13.48 5.56 -9.32
C THR A 46 12.85 4.81 -8.16
N VAL A 47 12.08 5.51 -7.33
CA VAL A 47 11.39 4.89 -6.20
C VAL A 47 10.35 3.89 -6.69
N LEU A 48 9.57 4.28 -7.69
CA LEU A 48 8.55 3.38 -8.23
C LEU A 48 9.19 2.14 -8.83
N GLU A 49 10.30 2.30 -9.51
CA GLU A 49 10.99 1.16 -10.10
C GLU A 49 11.53 0.23 -9.03
N GLU A 50 12.04 0.79 -7.94
CA GLU A 50 12.52 -0.03 -6.84
C GLU A 50 11.39 -0.86 -6.25
N ILE A 51 10.21 -0.27 -6.10
CA ILE A 51 9.06 -1.00 -5.58
C ILE A 51 8.69 -2.13 -6.55
N ARG A 52 8.68 -1.85 -7.85
CA ARG A 52 8.38 -2.88 -8.84
C ARG A 52 9.32 -4.04 -8.75
N GLN A 53 10.61 -3.74 -8.62
CA GLN A 53 11.63 -4.80 -8.55
C GLN A 53 11.46 -5.64 -7.31
N GLN A 54 11.18 -5.03 -6.17
CA GLN A 54 10.98 -5.78 -4.95
C GLN A 54 9.74 -6.66 -5.02
N LEU A 55 8.69 -6.16 -5.68
CA LEU A 55 7.47 -6.95 -5.84
C LEU A 55 7.66 -8.16 -6.75
N GLN A 56 8.73 -8.19 -7.54
CA GLN A 56 9.02 -9.36 -8.36
C GLN A 56 9.55 -10.51 -7.52
N SER A 57 10.19 -10.21 -6.40
CA SER A 57 10.75 -11.25 -5.55
C SER A 57 10.01 -11.42 -4.24
N ARG A 58 9.12 -10.50 -3.90
CA ARG A 58 8.38 -10.55 -2.65
C ARG A 58 6.91 -10.33 -2.91
N ALA A 59 6.06 -11.04 -2.16
CA ALA A 59 4.63 -10.84 -2.28
C ALA A 59 4.20 -9.51 -1.66
N LEU A 60 4.88 -9.07 -0.61
CA LEU A 60 4.55 -7.84 0.10
C LEU A 60 5.75 -6.91 0.16
N VAL A 61 5.49 -5.62 -0.04
CA VAL A 61 6.51 -4.58 0.10
C VAL A 61 5.95 -3.49 0.99
N LYS A 62 6.69 -3.14 2.03
CA LYS A 62 6.29 -2.09 2.96
C LYS A 62 7.07 -0.83 2.63
N VAL A 63 6.34 0.26 2.42
CA VAL A 63 6.92 1.54 2.01
C VAL A 63 6.66 2.56 3.10
N LYS A 64 7.70 3.28 3.49
CA LYS A 64 7.58 4.36 4.47
C LYS A 64 7.88 5.68 3.78
N VAL A 65 6.96 6.62 3.88
CA VAL A 65 7.07 7.93 3.27
C VAL A 65 7.62 8.92 4.29
N ASN A 66 8.47 9.83 3.84
CA ASN A 66 9.03 10.86 4.71
C ASN A 66 7.89 11.63 5.39
N LYS A 67 8.02 11.80 6.70
CA LYS A 67 6.99 12.48 7.47
C LYS A 67 6.80 13.90 6.94
N GLY A 68 5.55 14.27 6.72
CA GLY A 68 5.23 15.60 6.24
C GLY A 68 5.34 15.76 4.74
N LEU A 69 5.71 14.72 4.02
CA LEU A 69 5.83 14.81 2.56
C LEU A 69 4.48 15.04 1.89
N PHE A 70 3.44 14.41 2.42
CA PHE A 70 2.10 14.54 1.89
C PHE A 70 1.13 14.92 3.00
N GLU A 71 0.15 15.74 2.66
CA GLU A 71 -0.94 16.07 3.57
C GLU A 71 -1.81 14.84 3.79
N ARG A 72 -2.49 14.84 4.95
CA ARG A 72 -3.36 13.71 5.26
C ARG A 72 -4.38 13.47 4.14
N GLU A 73 -4.93 14.55 3.61
CA GLU A 73 -5.96 14.44 2.57
C GLU A 73 -5.43 13.85 1.28
N GLN A 74 -4.12 13.96 1.05
CA GLN A 74 -3.51 13.47 -0.17
C GLN A 74 -3.13 12.00 -0.09
N ARG A 75 -3.08 11.43 1.10
CA ARG A 75 -2.49 10.10 1.29
C ARG A 75 -3.21 9.02 0.51
N THR A 76 -4.54 9.07 0.47
CA THR A 76 -5.29 8.06 -0.25
C THR A 76 -4.94 8.09 -1.73
N GLU A 77 -4.88 9.29 -2.31
CA GLU A 77 -4.53 9.42 -3.72
C GLU A 77 -3.10 9.00 -4.00
N VAL A 78 -2.20 9.34 -3.06
CA VAL A 78 -0.79 8.99 -3.23
C VAL A 78 -0.62 7.48 -3.26
N TRP A 79 -1.23 6.78 -2.33
CA TRP A 79 -1.08 5.33 -2.29
C TRP A 79 -1.78 4.67 -3.47
N ALA A 80 -2.91 5.22 -3.93
CA ALA A 80 -3.55 4.70 -5.13
C ALA A 80 -2.64 4.86 -6.34
N TYR A 81 -1.97 6.00 -6.45
CA TYR A 81 -1.02 6.24 -7.51
C TYR A 81 0.13 5.23 -7.48
N VAL A 82 0.67 4.99 -6.29
CA VAL A 82 1.78 4.04 -6.16
C VAL A 82 1.33 2.64 -6.54
N ALA A 83 0.18 2.22 -6.03
CA ALA A 83 -0.31 0.88 -6.32
C ALA A 83 -0.55 0.70 -7.82
N GLU A 84 -1.13 1.70 -8.46
CA GLU A 84 -1.41 1.62 -9.88
C GLU A 84 -0.12 1.56 -10.69
N ASN A 85 0.86 2.36 -10.33
CA ASN A 85 2.10 2.44 -11.10
C ASN A 85 3.04 1.27 -10.81
N THR A 86 2.77 0.47 -9.82
CA THR A 86 3.58 -0.70 -9.51
C THR A 86 2.80 -1.99 -9.72
N ALA A 87 1.61 -1.90 -10.29
CA ALA A 87 0.76 -3.06 -10.59
C ALA A 87 0.54 -3.91 -9.34
N SER A 88 0.22 -3.25 -8.24
CA SER A 88 0.04 -3.91 -6.95
C SER A 88 -1.26 -3.44 -6.31
N THR A 89 -1.57 -4.03 -5.17
CA THR A 89 -2.76 -3.68 -4.40
C THR A 89 -2.33 -3.16 -3.04
N LEU A 90 -2.87 -2.03 -2.64
CA LEU A 90 -2.61 -1.49 -1.30
C LEU A 90 -3.44 -2.29 -0.31
N VAL A 91 -2.76 -2.96 0.63
CA VAL A 91 -3.45 -3.80 1.62
C VAL A 91 -3.49 -3.19 2.99
N LEU A 92 -2.65 -2.19 3.25
CA LEU A 92 -2.62 -1.53 4.55
C LEU A 92 -2.06 -0.13 4.36
N GLN A 93 -2.67 0.83 5.00
CA GLN A 93 -2.15 2.20 5.01
C GLN A 93 -2.35 2.73 6.41
N ARG A 94 -1.26 3.15 7.02
CA ARG A 94 -1.32 3.68 8.39
C ARG A 94 -0.27 4.77 8.54
N GLY A 95 -0.72 6.00 8.80
CA GLY A 95 0.19 7.12 8.91
C GLY A 95 1.04 7.27 7.66
N ASN A 96 2.34 7.17 7.81
CA ASN A 96 3.28 7.33 6.70
C ASN A 96 3.65 6.03 6.02
N ILE A 97 2.97 4.95 6.36
CA ILE A 97 3.35 3.63 5.89
C ILE A 97 2.23 3.03 5.03
N GLY A 98 2.64 2.40 3.95
CA GLY A 98 1.73 1.64 3.12
C GLY A 98 2.34 0.30 2.79
N VAL A 99 1.51 -0.73 2.69
CA VAL A 99 1.96 -2.07 2.32
C VAL A 99 1.29 -2.44 1.00
N LEU A 100 2.12 -2.83 0.05
CA LEU A 100 1.68 -3.20 -1.28
C LEU A 100 1.80 -4.70 -1.45
N TRP A 101 0.83 -5.29 -2.14
CA TRP A 101 0.75 -6.74 -2.33
C TRP A 101 0.70 -7.05 -3.82
N ARG A 102 1.56 -7.93 -4.24
CA ARG A 102 1.53 -8.44 -5.61
C ARG A 102 0.57 -9.64 -5.63
N ARG A 103 -0.48 -9.50 -6.38
CA ARG A 103 -1.50 -10.54 -6.48
C ARG A 103 -1.07 -11.70 -7.35
#